data_cca7bca623548f8420d55e8377ba3cf3
#
_entry.id   cca7bca623548f8420d55e8377ba3cf3
#
_cell.length_a   1.000
_cell.length_b   1.000
_cell.length_c   1.000
_cell.angle_alpha   90.00
_cell.angle_beta   90.00
_cell.angle_gamma   90.00
#
_symmetry.space_group_name_H-M   'P 1'
#
loop_
_entity.id
_entity.type
_entity.pdbx_description
1 polymer ?
#
loop_
_entity_poly.entity_id
_entity_poly.type
_entity_poly.pdbx_seq_one_letter_code
_entity_poly.pdbx_strand_id
1 'polypeptide(L)'
;MAKIPYHKIEKFSGKRAILVKGVPVVKRCNYVIVQGVSVTGDAPKVIVRIHDRKEGRHYFKRNKHRWSIYIAKTGHKWYPVESLTEYLLNLLGKDFGLNMAESSVAMIGGQLRFLSKYFLFSQWEELVHGADIFAGFLGDRELVEQIEEQALSRDLFTLQFVENAVEYLFPFQKDEIMNSLVRLLLYDAWVGNNDRHFYNWGIVRSIRQSFTPYFSPVYDTARGLFWNDDEDKIARRTGNAQEKERYIRKYCKLSRPKLGWEGEKDLNHFKLVEKIYNNEFYISKSEIKELFLHSVLDKMFVTIDRNFSHLFSERRIRLIKDCLEYRYNEINKLLI
;
A
#
# COMPACT_ATOMS: atom_id res chain seq x y z
N MET A 1 -28.96 1.45 -3.12
CA MET A 1 -27.79 2.19 -2.60
C MET A 1 -27.76 1.97 -1.09
N ALA A 2 -26.80 1.23 -0.56
CA ALA A 2 -26.57 1.19 0.86
C ALA A 2 -26.05 2.58 1.29
N LYS A 3 -26.85 3.30 2.11
CA LYS A 3 -26.41 4.56 2.70
C LYS A 3 -25.27 4.25 3.68
N ILE A 4 -24.09 4.81 3.46
CA ILE A 4 -23.00 4.74 4.44
C ILE A 4 -23.56 5.30 5.76
N PRO A 5 -23.51 4.54 6.87
CA PRO A 5 -24.01 5.01 8.15
C PRO A 5 -23.38 6.36 8.53
N TYR A 6 -24.16 7.30 9.04
CA TYR A 6 -23.74 8.67 9.35
C TYR A 6 -22.46 8.72 10.22
N HIS A 7 -22.34 7.81 11.19
CA HIS A 7 -21.15 7.68 12.03
C HIS A 7 -19.89 7.25 11.27
N LYS A 8 -20.02 6.56 10.14
CA LYS A 8 -18.88 6.26 9.24
C LYS A 8 -18.48 7.48 8.41
N ILE A 9 -19.44 8.28 7.97
CA ILE A 9 -19.17 9.52 7.21
C ILE A 9 -18.39 10.52 8.06
N GLU A 10 -18.69 10.60 9.36
CA GLU A 10 -17.97 11.49 10.28
C GLU A 10 -16.51 11.08 10.52
N LYS A 11 -16.16 9.81 10.35
CA LYS A 11 -14.79 9.31 10.51
C LYS A 11 -13.84 9.72 9.39
N PHE A 12 -14.35 10.21 8.28
CA PHE A 12 -13.53 10.49 7.10
C PHE A 12 -13.50 11.99 6.79
N SER A 13 -12.38 12.51 6.34
CA SER A 13 -12.11 13.93 6.04
C SER A 13 -12.97 14.51 4.90
N GLY A 14 -14.19 13.99 4.77
CA GLY A 14 -15.10 14.23 3.67
C GLY A 14 -15.57 15.67 3.48
N LYS A 15 -15.49 16.54 4.49
CA LYS A 15 -16.17 17.85 4.44
C LYS A 15 -15.25 19.07 4.55
N ARG A 16 -13.98 18.91 4.92
CA ARG A 16 -13.07 20.03 4.99
C ARG A 16 -11.95 19.83 3.98
N ALA A 17 -12.01 20.60 2.91
CA ALA A 17 -10.91 20.74 1.99
C ALA A 17 -9.67 21.18 2.80
N ILE A 18 -8.74 20.26 3.00
CA ILE A 18 -7.39 20.66 3.30
C ILE A 18 -6.90 21.26 1.98
N LEU A 19 -6.86 22.60 1.91
CA LEU A 19 -6.23 23.29 0.80
C LEU A 19 -4.73 23.02 0.90
N VAL A 20 -4.30 21.90 0.35
CA VAL A 20 -2.89 21.57 0.23
C VAL A 20 -2.41 22.30 -1.01
N LYS A 21 -1.59 23.35 -0.83
CA LYS A 21 -0.95 24.05 -1.93
C LYS A 21 -0.21 23.01 -2.81
N GLY A 22 -0.42 23.07 -4.12
CA GLY A 22 0.26 22.17 -5.07
C GLY A 22 -0.48 20.89 -5.42
N VAL A 23 -1.60 20.55 -4.78
CA VAL A 23 -2.43 19.41 -5.22
C VAL A 23 -3.32 19.85 -6.40
N PRO A 24 -3.30 19.09 -7.52
CA PRO A 24 -4.14 19.41 -8.68
C PRO A 24 -5.62 19.37 -8.34
N VAL A 25 -6.40 20.33 -8.86
CA VAL A 25 -7.86 20.35 -8.73
C VAL A 25 -8.47 19.80 -10.00
N VAL A 26 -9.21 18.69 -9.89
CA VAL A 26 -9.97 18.15 -11.01
C VAL A 26 -11.32 18.87 -11.10
N LYS A 27 -11.49 19.67 -12.17
CA LYS A 27 -12.74 20.41 -12.41
C LYS A 27 -13.92 19.47 -12.60
N ARG A 28 -15.12 19.88 -12.16
CA ARG A 28 -16.36 19.07 -12.23
C ARG A 28 -16.66 18.52 -13.63
N CYS A 29 -16.30 19.24 -14.68
CA CYS A 29 -16.48 18.81 -16.06
C CYS A 29 -15.47 17.75 -16.54
N ASN A 30 -14.44 17.45 -15.74
CA ASN A 30 -13.38 16.51 -16.10
C ASN A 30 -13.42 15.21 -15.27
N TYR A 31 -14.43 14.99 -14.44
CA TYR A 31 -14.64 13.72 -13.77
C TYR A 31 -16.10 13.32 -13.69
N VAL A 32 -16.32 12.02 -13.55
CA VAL A 32 -17.65 11.42 -13.30
C VAL A 32 -17.50 10.33 -12.24
N ILE A 33 -18.35 10.37 -11.23
CA ILE A 33 -18.44 9.27 -10.25
C ILE A 33 -19.27 8.16 -10.89
N VAL A 34 -18.76 6.95 -10.92
CA VAL A 34 -19.46 5.76 -11.39
C VAL A 34 -20.42 5.30 -10.31
N GLN A 35 -21.71 5.32 -10.61
CA GLN A 35 -22.75 4.88 -9.67
C GLN A 35 -22.95 3.36 -9.76
N GLY A 36 -23.42 2.75 -8.67
CA GLY A 36 -23.80 1.34 -8.63
C GLY A 36 -22.65 0.35 -8.46
N VAL A 37 -21.40 0.84 -8.37
CA VAL A 37 -20.24 -0.02 -8.06
C VAL A 37 -19.76 0.31 -6.66
N SER A 38 -19.82 -0.68 -5.76
CA SER A 38 -19.20 -0.60 -4.42
C SER A 38 -17.81 -1.20 -4.47
N VAL A 39 -16.85 -0.52 -3.87
CA VAL A 39 -15.51 -1.07 -3.62
C VAL A 39 -15.44 -1.41 -2.14
N THR A 40 -15.14 -2.66 -1.82
CA THR A 40 -15.02 -3.14 -0.44
C THR A 40 -13.80 -2.53 0.27
N GLY A 41 -13.86 -2.37 1.58
CA GLY A 41 -12.78 -1.88 2.46
C GLY A 41 -13.22 -0.74 3.36
N ASP A 42 -12.42 -0.45 4.41
CA ASP A 42 -12.76 0.46 5.51
C ASP A 42 -12.85 1.94 5.13
N ALA A 43 -12.00 2.42 4.21
CA ALA A 43 -12.03 3.80 3.77
C ALA A 43 -13.12 4.03 2.70
N PRO A 44 -13.83 5.19 2.71
CA PRO A 44 -14.77 5.52 1.66
C PRO A 44 -14.04 5.61 0.33
N LYS A 45 -14.39 4.71 -0.57
CA LYS A 45 -13.84 4.59 -1.92
C LYS A 45 -14.96 4.83 -2.90
N VAL A 46 -14.67 5.57 -3.96
CA VAL A 46 -15.58 5.73 -5.10
C VAL A 46 -14.82 5.47 -6.37
N ILE A 47 -15.48 4.85 -7.34
CA ILE A 47 -14.91 4.75 -8.68
C ILE A 47 -15.18 6.05 -9.41
N VAL A 48 -14.15 6.66 -9.96
CA VAL A 48 -14.24 7.87 -10.75
C VAL A 48 -13.63 7.65 -12.13
N ARG A 49 -14.25 8.22 -13.14
CA ARG A 49 -13.63 8.38 -14.46
C ARG A 49 -13.10 9.79 -14.57
N ILE A 50 -11.84 9.94 -14.95
CA ILE A 50 -11.17 11.24 -15.07
C ILE A 50 -10.68 11.41 -16.50
N HIS A 51 -10.96 12.59 -17.06
CA HIS A 51 -10.39 13.02 -18.32
C HIS A 51 -8.95 13.48 -18.12
N ASP A 52 -8.00 12.62 -18.50
CA ASP A 52 -6.58 12.97 -18.46
C ASP A 52 -6.18 13.69 -19.76
N ARG A 53 -5.65 14.92 -19.62
CA ARG A 53 -5.18 15.72 -20.74
C ARG A 53 -3.79 15.34 -21.24
N LYS A 54 -3.00 14.63 -20.42
CA LYS A 54 -1.59 14.32 -20.72
C LYS A 54 -1.39 13.36 -21.89
N GLU A 55 -2.42 12.60 -22.24
CA GLU A 55 -2.32 11.57 -23.27
C GLU A 55 -2.73 12.03 -24.68
N GLY A 56 -2.82 13.33 -24.95
CA GLY A 56 -3.19 13.83 -26.31
C GLY A 56 -4.61 13.48 -26.78
N ARG A 57 -5.44 12.93 -25.89
CA ARG A 57 -6.78 12.40 -26.21
C ARG A 57 -7.88 13.46 -26.15
N HIS A 58 -7.66 14.63 -26.72
CA HIS A 58 -8.69 15.69 -26.79
C HIS A 58 -10.00 15.23 -27.45
N TYR A 59 -9.93 14.27 -28.35
CA TYR A 59 -11.09 13.73 -29.08
C TYR A 59 -12.09 12.99 -28.19
N PHE A 60 -11.70 12.53 -27.00
CA PHE A 60 -12.57 11.72 -26.13
C PHE A 60 -13.25 12.48 -25.02
N LYS A 61 -13.12 13.81 -24.94
CA LYS A 61 -13.77 14.60 -23.88
C LYS A 61 -15.28 14.37 -23.80
N ARG A 62 -15.95 14.14 -24.92
CA ARG A 62 -17.41 13.88 -25.00
C ARG A 62 -17.74 12.43 -24.62
N ASN A 63 -16.81 11.47 -24.82
CA ASN A 63 -17.04 10.05 -24.51
C ASN A 63 -16.47 9.70 -23.15
N LYS A 64 -17.27 9.90 -22.10
CA LYS A 64 -16.89 9.65 -20.71
C LYS A 64 -16.56 8.17 -20.42
N HIS A 65 -17.03 7.23 -21.24
CA HIS A 65 -16.72 5.80 -21.09
C HIS A 65 -15.25 5.47 -21.40
N ARG A 66 -14.58 6.32 -22.18
CA ARG A 66 -13.16 6.16 -22.51
C ARG A 66 -12.20 6.89 -21.55
N TRP A 67 -12.74 7.57 -20.55
CA TRP A 67 -11.90 8.23 -19.54
C TRP A 67 -11.24 7.20 -18.64
N SER A 68 -10.03 7.51 -18.18
CA SER A 68 -9.28 6.65 -17.25
C SER A 68 -10.08 6.43 -15.97
N ILE A 69 -10.09 5.19 -15.50
CA ILE A 69 -10.81 4.77 -14.30
C ILE A 69 -9.85 4.80 -13.12
N TYR A 70 -10.31 5.36 -12.02
CA TYR A 70 -9.56 5.40 -10.76
C TYR A 70 -10.45 4.97 -9.58
N ILE A 71 -9.83 4.30 -8.62
CA ILE A 71 -10.37 4.16 -7.28
C ILE A 71 -9.91 5.40 -6.51
N ALA A 72 -10.87 6.26 -6.12
CA ALA A 72 -10.60 7.49 -5.40
C ALA A 72 -10.90 7.30 -3.91
N LYS A 73 -9.86 7.27 -3.08
CA LYS A 73 -9.94 7.09 -1.64
C LYS A 73 -9.85 8.43 -0.93
N THR A 74 -10.58 8.55 0.20
CA THR A 74 -10.51 9.69 1.09
C THR A 74 -9.86 9.26 2.40
N GLY A 75 -8.86 9.99 2.86
CA GLY A 75 -8.20 9.71 4.13
C GLY A 75 -9.14 9.84 5.34
N HIS A 76 -8.78 9.19 6.42
CA HIS A 76 -9.53 9.23 7.68
C HIS A 76 -9.61 10.67 8.20
N LYS A 77 -10.76 11.07 8.78
CA LYS A 77 -10.98 12.46 9.24
C LYS A 77 -9.94 12.94 10.26
N TRP A 78 -9.48 12.05 11.12
CA TRP A 78 -8.44 12.34 12.11
C TRP A 78 -7.02 12.23 11.57
N TYR A 79 -6.86 11.60 10.40
CA TYR A 79 -5.59 11.36 9.74
C TYR A 79 -5.65 11.80 8.28
N PRO A 80 -5.88 13.11 8.02
CA PRO A 80 -6.07 13.61 6.66
C PRO A 80 -4.82 13.43 5.78
N VAL A 81 -3.66 13.23 6.40
CA VAL A 81 -2.40 12.93 5.72
C VAL A 81 -2.34 11.51 5.15
N GLU A 82 -3.28 10.61 5.51
CA GLU A 82 -3.30 9.22 5.03
C GLU A 82 -3.25 9.13 3.50
N SER A 83 -4.06 9.95 2.79
CA SER A 83 -4.04 9.98 1.32
C SER A 83 -2.69 10.45 0.75
N LEU A 84 -2.00 11.39 1.40
CA LEU A 84 -0.67 11.83 1.01
C LEU A 84 0.38 10.78 1.35
N THR A 85 0.23 10.08 2.47
CA THR A 85 1.12 8.99 2.89
C THR A 85 0.98 7.79 1.95
N GLU A 86 -0.25 7.44 1.54
CA GLU A 86 -0.47 6.38 0.55
C GLU A 86 0.22 6.73 -0.79
N TYR A 87 0.14 7.99 -1.22
CA TYR A 87 0.85 8.45 -2.41
C TYR A 87 2.37 8.42 -2.24
N LEU A 88 2.89 8.84 -1.08
CA LEU A 88 4.30 8.73 -0.74
C LEU A 88 4.77 7.28 -0.83
N LEU A 89 4.12 6.38 -0.12
CA LEU A 89 4.48 4.96 -0.09
C LEU A 89 4.41 4.32 -1.49
N ASN A 90 3.47 4.74 -2.32
CA ASN A 90 3.42 4.28 -3.71
C ASN A 90 4.64 4.73 -4.53
N LEU A 91 5.10 5.98 -4.39
CA LEU A 91 6.30 6.45 -5.08
C LEU A 91 7.58 5.80 -4.54
N LEU A 92 7.71 5.64 -3.22
CA LEU A 92 8.85 4.94 -2.62
C LEU A 92 8.90 3.45 -3.04
N GLY A 93 7.74 2.79 -3.20
CA GLY A 93 7.67 1.43 -3.73
C GLY A 93 8.19 1.33 -5.17
N LYS A 94 7.95 2.34 -6.01
CA LYS A 94 8.56 2.41 -7.35
C LYS A 94 10.07 2.59 -7.29
N ASP A 95 10.56 3.40 -6.35
CA ASP A 95 11.99 3.60 -6.14
C ASP A 95 12.68 2.32 -5.64
N PHE A 96 11.97 1.51 -4.86
CA PHE A 96 12.40 0.18 -4.42
C PHE A 96 12.38 -0.87 -5.54
N GLY A 97 11.72 -0.59 -6.66
CA GLY A 97 11.63 -1.48 -7.82
C GLY A 97 10.37 -2.34 -7.87
N LEU A 98 9.34 -2.04 -7.07
CA LEU A 98 8.06 -2.75 -7.13
C LEU A 98 7.18 -2.25 -8.28
N ASN A 99 6.39 -3.17 -8.84
CA ASN A 99 5.31 -2.84 -9.76
C ASN A 99 4.12 -2.24 -8.98
N MET A 100 4.19 -0.93 -8.70
CA MET A 100 3.13 -0.23 -7.98
C MET A 100 2.00 0.18 -8.93
N ALA A 101 0.75 0.09 -8.47
CA ALA A 101 -0.38 0.63 -9.18
C ALA A 101 -0.15 2.12 -9.47
N GLU A 102 -0.45 2.55 -10.70
CA GLU A 102 -0.29 3.96 -11.09
C GLU A 102 -1.19 4.84 -10.21
N SER A 103 -0.61 5.85 -9.58
CA SER A 103 -1.33 6.66 -8.61
C SER A 103 -1.01 8.15 -8.70
N SER A 104 -1.89 8.94 -8.14
CA SER A 104 -1.74 10.38 -7.97
C SER A 104 -2.60 10.88 -6.80
N VAL A 105 -2.45 12.15 -6.44
CA VAL A 105 -3.36 12.85 -5.53
C VAL A 105 -4.03 14.01 -6.24
N ALA A 106 -5.30 14.24 -5.92
CA ALA A 106 -6.06 15.36 -6.47
C ALA A 106 -7.17 15.82 -5.54
N MET A 107 -7.56 17.08 -5.70
CA MET A 107 -8.79 17.64 -5.12
C MET A 107 -9.97 17.32 -6.06
N ILE A 108 -10.91 16.50 -5.59
CA ILE A 108 -12.13 16.14 -6.29
C ILE A 108 -13.34 16.41 -5.42
N GLY A 109 -14.26 17.26 -5.90
CA GLY A 109 -15.45 17.61 -5.12
C GLY A 109 -15.12 18.32 -3.79
N GLY A 110 -14.04 19.09 -3.73
CA GLY A 110 -13.58 19.77 -2.52
C GLY A 110 -12.86 18.88 -1.50
N GLN A 111 -12.53 17.64 -1.85
CA GLN A 111 -11.85 16.67 -0.99
C GLN A 111 -10.50 16.27 -1.57
N LEU A 112 -9.50 16.17 -0.71
CA LEU A 112 -8.24 15.53 -1.04
C LEU A 112 -8.47 14.03 -1.21
N ARG A 113 -8.09 13.49 -2.36
CA ARG A 113 -8.22 12.06 -2.66
C ARG A 113 -6.92 11.49 -3.17
N PHE A 114 -6.59 10.30 -2.67
CA PHE A 114 -5.65 9.42 -3.34
C PHE A 114 -6.37 8.73 -4.50
N LEU A 115 -5.76 8.74 -5.66
CA LEU A 115 -6.28 8.17 -6.90
C LEU A 115 -5.39 6.99 -7.29
N SER A 116 -5.92 5.78 -7.18
CA SER A 116 -5.27 4.58 -7.71
C SER A 116 -5.90 4.26 -9.05
N LYS A 117 -5.11 4.24 -10.12
CA LYS A 117 -5.61 3.88 -11.45
C LYS A 117 -6.04 2.42 -11.45
N TYR A 118 -7.22 2.17 -11.98
CA TYR A 118 -7.73 0.82 -12.13
C TYR A 118 -6.85 0.05 -13.12
N PHE A 119 -6.33 -1.07 -12.72
CA PHE A 119 -5.34 -1.83 -13.49
C PHE A 119 -5.89 -3.09 -14.17
N LEU A 120 -7.18 -3.42 -13.99
CA LEU A 120 -7.83 -4.44 -14.78
C LEU A 120 -8.37 -3.76 -16.07
N PHE A 121 -7.91 -4.24 -17.21
CA PHE A 121 -8.20 -3.58 -18.49
C PHE A 121 -9.40 -4.15 -19.22
N SER A 122 -9.87 -5.33 -18.81
CA SER A 122 -10.94 -6.07 -19.45
C SER A 122 -11.91 -6.65 -18.43
N GLN A 123 -13.17 -6.81 -18.82
CA GLN A 123 -14.17 -7.56 -18.04
C GLN A 123 -13.82 -9.06 -17.89
N TRP A 124 -12.80 -9.51 -18.60
CA TRP A 124 -12.30 -10.89 -18.54
C TRP A 124 -11.08 -11.05 -17.65
N GLU A 125 -10.68 -9.98 -17.01
CA GLU A 125 -9.63 -9.97 -16.00
C GLU A 125 -10.26 -9.87 -14.62
N GLU A 126 -9.72 -10.62 -13.68
CA GLU A 126 -10.11 -10.52 -12.28
C GLU A 126 -8.89 -10.44 -11.38
N LEU A 127 -9.07 -9.77 -10.25
CA LEU A 127 -8.14 -9.73 -9.15
C LEU A 127 -8.58 -10.77 -8.12
N VAL A 128 -7.77 -11.81 -7.96
CA VAL A 128 -7.92 -12.84 -6.93
C VAL A 128 -7.11 -12.37 -5.73
N HIS A 129 -7.76 -11.92 -4.67
CA HIS A 129 -7.07 -11.49 -3.45
C HIS A 129 -6.44 -12.68 -2.72
N GLY A 130 -5.44 -12.43 -1.88
CA GLY A 130 -4.89 -13.43 -0.97
C GLY A 130 -5.98 -14.13 -0.15
N ALA A 131 -7.04 -13.41 0.26
CA ALA A 131 -8.21 -13.99 0.92
C ALA A 131 -8.91 -15.05 0.07
N ASP A 132 -9.08 -14.81 -1.22
CA ASP A 132 -9.72 -15.74 -2.14
C ASP A 132 -8.83 -16.97 -2.38
N ILE A 133 -7.50 -16.78 -2.40
CA ILE A 133 -6.50 -17.86 -2.50
C ILE A 133 -6.60 -18.76 -1.27
N PHE A 134 -6.67 -18.18 -0.07
CA PHE A 134 -6.79 -18.93 1.18
C PHE A 134 -8.13 -19.66 1.27
N ALA A 135 -9.22 -19.00 0.90
CA ALA A 135 -10.54 -19.62 0.84
C ALA A 135 -10.60 -20.79 -0.16
N GLY A 136 -9.95 -20.64 -1.32
CA GLY A 136 -9.85 -21.71 -2.31
C GLY A 136 -9.01 -22.91 -1.84
N PHE A 137 -7.91 -22.66 -1.11
CA PHE A 137 -7.05 -23.69 -0.54
C PHE A 137 -7.71 -24.46 0.62
N LEU A 138 -8.39 -23.73 1.52
CA LEU A 138 -9.08 -24.31 2.68
C LEU A 138 -10.45 -24.88 2.32
N GLY A 139 -11.03 -24.49 1.18
CA GLY A 139 -12.40 -24.84 0.80
C GLY A 139 -13.45 -24.09 1.65
N ASP A 140 -13.07 -23.09 2.43
CA ASP A 140 -13.94 -22.39 3.39
C ASP A 140 -13.65 -20.90 3.46
N ARG A 141 -14.55 -20.08 2.91
CA ARG A 141 -14.45 -18.61 2.94
C ARG A 141 -14.80 -18.03 4.32
N GLU A 142 -15.79 -18.61 4.99
CA GLU A 142 -16.25 -18.10 6.29
C GLU A 142 -15.16 -18.25 7.34
N LEU A 143 -14.41 -19.35 7.29
CA LEU A 143 -13.26 -19.56 8.16
C LEU A 143 -12.17 -18.48 7.96
N VAL A 144 -11.87 -18.09 6.71
CA VAL A 144 -10.89 -17.05 6.42
C VAL A 144 -11.34 -15.69 6.98
N GLU A 145 -12.63 -15.37 6.85
CA GLU A 145 -13.21 -14.14 7.40
C GLU A 145 -13.17 -14.13 8.94
N GLN A 146 -13.51 -15.26 9.58
CA GLN A 146 -13.43 -15.41 11.04
C GLN A 146 -12.01 -15.26 11.58
N ILE A 147 -11.01 -15.81 10.90
CA ILE A 147 -9.59 -15.67 11.28
C ILE A 147 -9.17 -14.20 11.28
N GLU A 148 -9.62 -13.41 10.30
CA GLU A 148 -9.34 -11.97 10.26
C GLU A 148 -10.07 -11.22 11.38
N GLU A 149 -11.36 -11.47 11.59
CA GLU A 149 -12.15 -10.86 12.63
C GLU A 149 -11.58 -11.11 14.05
N GLN A 150 -11.04 -12.29 14.27
CA GLN A 150 -10.38 -12.68 15.52
C GLN A 150 -8.94 -12.21 15.64
N ALA A 151 -8.43 -11.51 14.61
CA ALA A 151 -7.03 -11.05 14.52
C ALA A 151 -5.96 -12.17 14.65
N LEU A 152 -6.31 -13.39 14.22
CA LEU A 152 -5.45 -14.57 14.22
C LEU A 152 -4.63 -14.74 12.94
N SER A 153 -4.83 -13.85 11.95
CA SER A 153 -4.22 -13.94 10.62
C SER A 153 -2.71 -14.14 10.66
N ARG A 154 -2.00 -13.43 11.55
CA ARG A 154 -0.56 -13.54 11.65
C ARG A 154 -0.07 -14.88 12.20
N ASP A 155 -0.87 -15.53 13.04
CA ASP A 155 -0.50 -16.80 13.66
C ASP A 155 -0.83 -17.99 12.76
N LEU A 156 -1.87 -17.87 11.93
CA LEU A 156 -2.37 -18.94 11.07
C LEU A 156 -1.90 -18.78 9.61
N PHE A 157 -1.88 -17.56 9.09
CA PHE A 157 -1.45 -17.29 7.71
C PHE A 157 0.02 -16.92 7.68
N THR A 158 0.88 -17.93 7.81
CA THR A 158 2.34 -17.79 7.70
C THR A 158 2.76 -17.73 6.22
N LEU A 159 4.00 -17.32 5.96
CA LEU A 159 4.54 -17.37 4.59
C LEU A 159 4.55 -18.78 4.01
N GLN A 160 4.78 -19.80 4.84
CA GLN A 160 4.74 -21.19 4.43
C GLN A 160 3.31 -21.63 4.10
N PHE A 161 2.31 -21.17 4.85
CA PHE A 161 0.90 -21.38 4.50
C PHE A 161 0.56 -20.71 3.15
N VAL A 162 1.01 -19.48 2.93
CA VAL A 162 0.80 -18.77 1.66
C VAL A 162 1.44 -19.54 0.51
N GLU A 163 2.66 -20.04 0.69
CA GLU A 163 3.36 -20.86 -0.28
C GLU A 163 2.52 -22.08 -0.70
N ASN A 164 2.01 -22.84 0.27
CA ASN A 164 1.18 -24.01 0.00
C ASN A 164 -0.13 -23.65 -0.72
N ALA A 165 -0.77 -22.54 -0.32
CA ALA A 165 -2.01 -22.08 -0.94
C ALA A 165 -1.79 -21.61 -2.39
N VAL A 166 -0.68 -20.91 -2.65
CA VAL A 166 -0.30 -20.48 -4.00
C VAL A 166 0.08 -21.68 -4.86
N GLU A 167 0.84 -22.64 -4.33
CA GLU A 167 1.19 -23.87 -5.05
C GLU A 167 -0.05 -24.68 -5.46
N TYR A 168 -1.02 -24.76 -4.57
CA TYR A 168 -2.28 -25.49 -4.85
C TYR A 168 -3.09 -24.84 -5.99
N LEU A 169 -3.19 -23.53 -6.04
CA LEU A 169 -4.03 -22.80 -7.02
C LEU A 169 -3.27 -22.36 -8.28
N PHE A 170 -1.96 -22.08 -8.16
CA PHE A 170 -1.12 -21.53 -9.22
C PHE A 170 0.23 -22.25 -9.30
N PRO A 171 0.26 -23.57 -9.46
CA PRO A 171 1.50 -24.37 -9.38
C PRO A 171 2.59 -23.92 -10.35
N PHE A 172 2.21 -23.51 -11.56
CA PHE A 172 3.16 -23.11 -12.61
C PHE A 172 3.70 -21.69 -12.43
N GLN A 173 3.07 -20.84 -11.62
CA GLN A 173 3.45 -19.45 -11.37
C GLN A 173 3.91 -19.23 -9.92
N LYS A 174 3.99 -20.30 -9.12
CA LYS A 174 4.31 -20.25 -7.70
C LYS A 174 5.56 -19.41 -7.42
N ASP A 175 6.67 -19.71 -8.08
CA ASP A 175 7.96 -19.07 -7.82
C ASP A 175 7.92 -17.57 -8.12
N GLU A 176 7.32 -17.16 -9.23
CA GLU A 176 7.20 -15.75 -9.62
C GLU A 176 6.26 -14.99 -8.66
N ILE A 177 5.13 -15.61 -8.29
CA ILE A 177 4.17 -15.01 -7.36
C ILE A 177 4.80 -14.84 -5.98
N MET A 178 5.46 -15.88 -5.46
CA MET A 178 6.10 -15.85 -4.15
C MET A 178 7.28 -14.87 -4.11
N ASN A 179 8.11 -14.82 -5.16
CA ASN A 179 9.18 -13.82 -5.27
C ASN A 179 8.61 -12.39 -5.20
N SER A 180 7.51 -12.13 -5.93
CA SER A 180 6.86 -10.81 -5.93
C SER A 180 6.29 -10.45 -4.56
N LEU A 181 5.66 -11.40 -3.87
CA LEU A 181 5.14 -11.20 -2.51
C LEU A 181 6.28 -10.95 -1.52
N VAL A 182 7.35 -11.71 -1.59
CA VAL A 182 8.52 -11.54 -0.72
C VAL A 182 9.16 -10.16 -0.91
N ARG A 183 9.34 -9.72 -2.15
CA ARG A 183 9.83 -8.35 -2.44
C ARG A 183 8.91 -7.27 -1.85
N LEU A 184 7.60 -7.47 -1.92
CA LEU A 184 6.63 -6.57 -1.31
C LEU A 184 6.77 -6.54 0.22
N LEU A 185 6.97 -7.68 0.88
CA LEU A 185 7.16 -7.75 2.32
C LEU A 185 8.50 -7.14 2.78
N LEU A 186 9.56 -7.27 1.99
CA LEU A 186 10.82 -6.58 2.22
C LEU A 186 10.66 -5.06 2.14
N TYR A 187 9.89 -4.57 1.17
CA TYR A 187 9.52 -3.16 1.10
C TYR A 187 8.68 -2.72 2.29
N ASP A 188 7.63 -3.47 2.65
CA ASP A 188 6.79 -3.20 3.82
C ASP A 188 7.65 -3.14 5.10
N ALA A 189 8.69 -4.00 5.20
CA ALA A 189 9.66 -3.96 6.28
C ALA A 189 10.47 -2.65 6.28
N TRP A 190 10.84 -2.09 5.13
CA TRP A 190 11.59 -0.84 5.08
C TRP A 190 10.74 0.37 5.44
N VAL A 191 9.50 0.43 4.98
CA VAL A 191 8.61 1.58 5.26
C VAL A 191 7.77 1.41 6.54
N GLY A 192 7.84 0.25 7.17
CA GLY A 192 7.08 -0.06 8.39
C GLY A 192 5.58 -0.16 8.16
N ASN A 193 5.15 -0.72 7.04
CA ASN A 193 3.74 -0.91 6.73
C ASN A 193 3.13 -2.03 7.60
N ASN A 194 2.09 -1.71 8.35
CA ASN A 194 1.45 -2.63 9.31
C ASN A 194 0.15 -3.23 8.79
N ASP A 195 -0.19 -3.02 7.53
CA ASP A 195 -1.54 -3.32 7.02
C ASP A 195 -1.54 -4.20 5.77
N ARG A 196 -0.47 -4.95 5.51
CA ARG A 196 -0.40 -5.91 4.42
C ARG A 196 -1.13 -7.19 4.77
N HIS A 197 -2.44 -7.10 5.00
CA HIS A 197 -3.30 -8.27 5.15
C HIS A 197 -3.67 -8.85 3.77
N PHE A 198 -4.27 -10.01 3.77
CA PHE A 198 -4.51 -10.80 2.55
C PHE A 198 -5.54 -10.21 1.57
N TYR A 199 -6.22 -9.11 1.91
CA TYR A 199 -7.01 -8.31 0.95
C TYR A 199 -6.20 -7.21 0.26
N ASN A 200 -4.95 -6.95 0.69
CA ASN A 200 -4.10 -5.87 0.17
C ASN A 200 -2.99 -6.35 -0.78
N TRP A 201 -3.12 -7.56 -1.27
CA TRP A 201 -2.34 -8.13 -2.37
C TRP A 201 -3.16 -9.18 -3.10
N GLY A 202 -2.75 -9.57 -4.30
CA GLY A 202 -3.47 -10.58 -5.07
C GLY A 202 -2.81 -10.90 -6.40
N ILE A 203 -3.49 -11.73 -7.17
CA ILE A 203 -3.07 -12.23 -8.47
C ILE A 203 -4.09 -11.80 -9.51
N VAL A 204 -3.62 -11.22 -10.61
CA VAL A 204 -4.47 -10.95 -11.77
C VAL A 204 -4.48 -12.19 -12.65
N ARG A 205 -5.68 -12.69 -12.96
CA ARG A 205 -5.86 -13.79 -13.91
C ARG A 205 -6.88 -13.46 -14.99
N SER A 206 -6.79 -14.17 -16.09
CA SER A 206 -7.79 -14.12 -17.15
C SER A 206 -8.84 -15.20 -16.93
N ILE A 207 -10.12 -14.80 -16.88
CA ILE A 207 -11.26 -15.73 -16.84
C ILE A 207 -11.28 -16.60 -18.10
N ARG A 208 -10.79 -16.08 -19.24
CA ARG A 208 -10.71 -16.75 -20.53
C ARG A 208 -9.36 -17.44 -20.78
N GLN A 209 -8.47 -17.46 -19.78
CA GLN A 209 -7.13 -18.03 -19.93
C GLN A 209 -6.32 -17.44 -21.09
N SER A 210 -6.53 -16.17 -21.41
CA SER A 210 -5.85 -15.47 -22.50
C SER A 210 -4.42 -15.02 -22.17
N PHE A 211 -4.03 -15.06 -20.91
CA PHE A 211 -2.67 -14.79 -20.42
C PHE A 211 -2.39 -15.57 -19.12
N THR A 212 -1.12 -15.70 -18.80
CA THR A 212 -0.64 -16.36 -17.58
C THR A 212 -0.93 -15.51 -16.34
N PRO A 213 -1.49 -16.07 -15.26
CA PRO A 213 -1.69 -15.35 -14.01
C PRO A 213 -0.38 -14.72 -13.51
N TYR A 214 -0.47 -13.51 -12.95
CA TYR A 214 0.69 -12.78 -12.44
C TYR A 214 0.35 -12.00 -11.16
N PHE A 215 1.37 -11.71 -10.34
CA PHE A 215 1.20 -10.90 -9.14
C PHE A 215 0.70 -9.51 -9.51
N SER A 216 -0.38 -9.05 -8.87
CA SER A 216 -1.00 -7.76 -9.21
C SER A 216 -0.04 -6.60 -8.99
N PRO A 217 -0.22 -5.46 -9.68
CA PRO A 217 0.38 -4.22 -9.23
C PRO A 217 0.07 -4.00 -7.75
N VAL A 218 1.05 -3.51 -6.97
CA VAL A 218 0.87 -3.26 -5.53
C VAL A 218 -0.10 -2.12 -5.31
N TYR A 219 -1.08 -2.35 -4.46
CA TYR A 219 -2.13 -1.40 -4.10
C TYR A 219 -2.35 -1.38 -2.58
N ASP A 220 -3.12 -0.42 -2.10
CA ASP A 220 -3.54 -0.27 -0.70
C ASP A 220 -2.37 -0.27 0.30
N THR A 221 -1.40 0.62 0.06
CA THR A 221 -0.23 0.81 0.91
C THR A 221 -0.34 2.16 1.61
N ALA A 222 -1.06 2.24 2.72
CA ALA A 222 -1.37 3.51 3.39
C ALA A 222 -0.78 3.62 4.81
N ARG A 223 -0.48 2.50 5.47
CA ARG A 223 -0.24 2.47 6.92
C ARG A 223 1.23 2.24 7.30
N GLY A 224 2.11 3.09 6.75
CA GLY A 224 3.52 3.18 7.10
C GLY A 224 3.93 4.62 7.45
N LEU A 225 5.16 4.84 7.85
CA LEU A 225 5.83 6.14 8.00
C LEU A 225 4.99 7.21 8.75
N PHE A 226 4.49 6.87 9.95
CA PHE A 226 3.73 7.80 10.80
C PHE A 226 2.44 8.34 10.18
N TRP A 227 1.75 7.52 9.39
CA TRP A 227 0.51 7.84 8.67
C TRP A 227 -0.61 8.41 9.55
N ASN A 228 -0.65 8.02 10.83
CA ASN A 228 -1.67 8.40 11.80
C ASN A 228 -1.21 9.45 12.82
N ASP A 229 -0.07 10.10 12.57
CA ASP A 229 0.42 11.18 13.40
C ASP A 229 0.02 12.54 12.82
N ASP A 230 -0.58 13.40 13.64
CA ASP A 230 -0.78 14.79 13.32
C ASP A 230 0.49 15.63 13.55
N GLU A 231 0.51 16.86 13.06
CA GLU A 231 1.67 17.75 13.17
C GLU A 231 2.00 18.12 14.64
N ASP A 232 0.98 18.23 15.51
CA ASP A 232 1.17 18.54 16.93
C ASP A 232 1.85 17.37 17.65
N LYS A 233 1.45 16.14 17.33
CA LYS A 233 2.09 14.93 17.87
C LYS A 233 3.53 14.82 17.39
N ILE A 234 3.79 15.07 16.11
CA ILE A 234 5.15 15.10 15.56
C ILE A 234 5.98 16.17 16.25
N ALA A 235 5.46 17.39 16.39
CA ALA A 235 6.17 18.49 17.06
C ALA A 235 6.57 18.13 18.50
N ARG A 236 5.64 17.54 19.27
CA ARG A 236 5.92 17.07 20.65
C ARG A 236 6.95 15.97 20.72
N ARG A 237 6.91 15.00 19.76
CA ARG A 237 7.78 13.82 19.76
C ARG A 237 9.16 14.06 19.14
N THR A 238 9.34 15.19 18.46
CA THR A 238 10.60 15.57 17.80
C THR A 238 11.17 16.87 18.33
N GLY A 239 10.79 17.26 19.56
CA GLY A 239 11.23 18.52 20.20
C GLY A 239 12.74 18.60 20.38
N ASN A 240 13.40 17.49 20.63
CA ASN A 240 14.85 17.35 20.67
C ASN A 240 15.33 16.05 20.03
N ALA A 241 16.64 15.92 19.82
CA ALA A 241 17.23 14.78 19.12
C ALA A 241 17.00 13.44 19.86
N GLN A 242 17.09 13.42 21.18
CA GLN A 242 16.92 12.21 21.99
C GLN A 242 15.48 11.71 21.98
N GLU A 243 14.50 12.60 22.09
CA GLU A 243 13.08 12.27 21.99
C GLU A 243 12.73 11.75 20.61
N LYS A 244 13.24 12.37 19.55
CA LYS A 244 13.05 11.94 18.18
C LYS A 244 13.61 10.53 17.97
N GLU A 245 14.84 10.26 18.38
CA GLU A 245 15.46 8.95 18.28
C GLU A 245 14.67 7.87 19.04
N ARG A 246 14.28 8.16 20.29
CA ARG A 246 13.44 7.25 21.09
C ARG A 246 12.11 6.97 20.39
N TYR A 247 11.52 7.99 19.76
CA TYR A 247 10.26 7.86 19.05
C TYR A 247 10.39 6.96 17.83
N ILE A 248 11.41 7.16 16.99
CA ILE A 248 11.70 6.32 15.83
C ILE A 248 11.94 4.88 16.25
N ARG A 249 12.81 4.63 17.24
CA ARG A 249 13.08 3.29 17.76
C ARG A 249 11.82 2.59 18.26
N LYS A 250 10.96 3.31 19.01
CA LYS A 250 9.68 2.76 19.48
C LYS A 250 8.76 2.41 18.32
N TYR A 251 8.61 3.30 17.35
CA TYR A 251 7.80 3.07 16.15
C TYR A 251 8.28 1.82 15.40
N CYS A 252 9.57 1.72 15.14
CA CYS A 252 10.16 0.59 14.42
C CYS A 252 10.00 -0.74 15.17
N LYS A 253 10.16 -0.74 16.51
CA LYS A 253 9.97 -1.93 17.34
C LYS A 253 8.52 -2.43 17.34
N LEU A 254 7.55 -1.51 17.30
CA LEU A 254 6.12 -1.84 17.34
C LEU A 254 5.54 -2.17 15.96
N SER A 255 6.29 -1.87 14.90
CA SER A 255 5.86 -2.16 13.54
C SER A 255 5.97 -3.67 13.25
N ARG A 256 4.86 -4.27 12.84
CA ARG A 256 4.75 -5.73 12.66
C ARG A 256 4.07 -6.07 11.34
N PRO A 257 4.52 -7.10 10.63
CA PRO A 257 3.82 -7.60 9.45
C PRO A 257 2.48 -8.23 9.84
N LYS A 258 1.57 -8.33 8.90
CA LYS A 258 0.29 -9.04 9.03
C LYS A 258 0.39 -10.52 8.69
N LEU A 259 1.43 -10.93 8.00
CA LEU A 259 1.77 -12.34 7.72
C LEU A 259 2.77 -12.84 8.76
N GLY A 260 2.63 -14.10 9.16
CA GLY A 260 3.52 -14.77 10.07
C GLY A 260 4.68 -15.49 9.39
N TRP A 261 5.48 -16.15 10.20
CA TRP A 261 6.47 -17.16 9.82
C TRP A 261 6.25 -18.38 10.70
N GLU A 262 6.23 -19.57 10.11
CA GLU A 262 5.94 -20.81 10.84
C GLU A 262 6.89 -20.99 12.03
N GLY A 263 6.33 -21.28 13.21
CA GLY A 263 7.10 -21.45 14.44
C GLY A 263 7.56 -20.16 15.13
N GLU A 264 7.28 -18.95 14.58
CA GLU A 264 7.71 -17.67 15.13
C GLU A 264 6.54 -16.86 15.69
N LYS A 265 6.42 -16.81 17.03
CA LYS A 265 5.30 -16.12 17.70
C LYS A 265 5.46 -14.60 17.79
N ASP A 266 6.69 -14.09 17.88
CA ASP A 266 6.96 -12.65 18.10
C ASP A 266 7.67 -12.01 16.91
N LEU A 267 7.08 -12.20 15.72
CA LEU A 267 7.60 -11.70 14.47
C LEU A 267 7.38 -10.19 14.35
N ASN A 268 8.47 -9.46 14.13
CA ASN A 268 8.45 -8.09 13.66
C ASN A 268 9.06 -8.01 12.25
N HIS A 269 9.05 -6.82 11.64
CA HIS A 269 9.58 -6.67 10.28
C HIS A 269 11.06 -7.05 10.15
N PHE A 270 11.89 -6.75 11.15
CA PHE A 270 13.32 -7.08 11.10
C PHE A 270 13.56 -8.59 11.18
N LYS A 271 12.88 -9.26 12.10
CA LYS A 271 12.92 -10.74 12.17
C LYS A 271 12.40 -11.39 10.89
N LEU A 272 11.37 -10.82 10.26
CA LEU A 272 10.88 -11.33 8.97
C LEU A 272 11.95 -11.22 7.88
N VAL A 273 12.63 -10.06 7.77
CA VAL A 273 13.75 -9.88 6.84
C VAL A 273 14.86 -10.89 7.12
N GLU A 274 15.25 -11.07 8.37
CA GLU A 274 16.26 -12.05 8.78
C GLU A 274 15.89 -13.48 8.37
N LYS A 275 14.63 -13.89 8.61
CA LYS A 275 14.13 -15.21 8.20
C LYS A 275 14.16 -15.40 6.68
N ILE A 276 13.69 -14.41 5.93
CA ILE A 276 13.72 -14.44 4.46
C ILE A 276 15.18 -14.54 3.97
N TYR A 277 16.08 -13.72 4.51
CA TYR A 277 17.49 -13.68 4.10
C TYR A 277 18.21 -15.00 4.42
N ASN A 278 18.05 -15.52 5.64
CA ASN A 278 18.76 -16.73 6.07
C ASN A 278 18.29 -17.99 5.32
N ASN A 279 17.03 -18.03 4.91
CA ASN A 279 16.46 -19.18 4.19
C ASN A 279 16.46 -18.99 2.66
N GLU A 280 16.91 -17.84 2.14
CA GLU A 280 16.80 -17.49 0.72
C GLU A 280 15.40 -17.76 0.17
N PHE A 281 14.38 -17.39 0.95
CA PHE A 281 13.00 -17.75 0.69
C PHE A 281 12.48 -16.99 -0.53
N TYR A 282 12.44 -17.65 -1.68
CA TYR A 282 12.05 -17.13 -3.01
C TYR A 282 12.86 -15.94 -3.54
N ILE A 283 13.94 -15.57 -2.90
CA ILE A 283 14.84 -14.50 -3.31
C ILE A 283 16.24 -14.78 -2.79
N SER A 284 17.27 -14.61 -3.62
CA SER A 284 18.66 -14.84 -3.21
C SER A 284 19.18 -13.74 -2.27
N LYS A 285 20.20 -14.09 -1.48
CA LYS A 285 20.89 -13.10 -0.60
C LYS A 285 21.45 -11.92 -1.37
N SER A 286 21.97 -12.17 -2.58
CA SER A 286 22.51 -11.10 -3.45
C SER A 286 21.41 -10.14 -3.89
N GLU A 287 20.24 -10.64 -4.32
CA GLU A 287 19.12 -9.79 -4.71
C GLU A 287 18.59 -8.99 -3.52
N ILE A 288 18.52 -9.58 -2.31
CA ILE A 288 18.11 -8.83 -1.11
C ILE A 288 19.07 -7.69 -0.84
N LYS A 289 20.39 -7.94 -0.90
CA LYS A 289 21.40 -6.87 -0.73
C LYS A 289 21.27 -5.76 -1.77
N GLU A 290 20.95 -6.09 -3.02
CA GLU A 290 20.70 -5.10 -4.08
C GLU A 290 19.47 -4.22 -3.78
N LEU A 291 18.40 -4.79 -3.22
CA LEU A 291 17.21 -4.02 -2.82
C LEU A 291 17.50 -3.02 -1.70
N PHE A 292 18.48 -3.32 -0.82
CA PHE A 292 18.87 -2.47 0.30
C PHE A 292 20.22 -1.75 0.06
N LEU A 293 20.51 -1.36 -1.17
CA LEU A 293 21.66 -0.49 -1.47
C LEU A 293 21.38 0.96 -0.99
N HIS A 294 22.46 1.65 -0.60
CA HIS A 294 22.35 3.07 -0.19
C HIS A 294 21.80 3.95 -1.32
N SER A 295 22.11 3.64 -2.57
CA SER A 295 21.57 4.34 -3.74
C SER A 295 20.05 4.30 -3.85
N VAL A 296 19.40 3.24 -3.34
CA VAL A 296 17.94 3.16 -3.27
C VAL A 296 17.40 4.11 -2.20
N LEU A 297 18.05 4.19 -1.03
CA LEU A 297 17.72 5.17 0.01
C LEU A 297 17.85 6.60 -0.49
N ASP A 298 18.95 6.92 -1.19
CA ASP A 298 19.17 8.24 -1.81
C ASP A 298 18.06 8.59 -2.80
N LYS A 299 17.66 7.63 -3.64
CA LYS A 299 16.57 7.80 -4.60
C LYS A 299 15.25 8.08 -3.89
N MET A 300 14.94 7.36 -2.80
CA MET A 300 13.77 7.64 -1.96
C MET A 300 13.81 9.04 -1.37
N PHE A 301 14.97 9.51 -0.89
CA PHE A 301 15.12 10.86 -0.35
C PHE A 301 14.89 11.94 -1.41
N VAL A 302 15.43 11.75 -2.61
CA VAL A 302 15.17 12.65 -3.76
C VAL A 302 13.68 12.68 -4.10
N THR A 303 13.02 11.53 -4.10
CA THR A 303 11.57 11.44 -4.34
C THR A 303 10.76 12.19 -3.28
N ILE A 304 11.13 12.07 -2.00
CA ILE A 304 10.49 12.79 -0.89
C ILE A 304 10.66 14.30 -1.09
N ASP A 305 11.88 14.79 -1.31
CA ASP A 305 12.15 16.22 -1.47
C ASP A 305 11.42 16.81 -2.67
N ARG A 306 11.47 16.12 -3.80
CA ARG A 306 10.87 16.60 -5.04
C ARG A 306 9.34 16.68 -4.99
N ASN A 307 8.69 15.66 -4.39
CA ASN A 307 7.25 15.51 -4.50
C ASN A 307 6.49 15.93 -3.24
N PHE A 308 7.14 16.02 -2.07
CA PHE A 308 6.45 16.20 -0.79
C PHE A 308 6.91 17.44 0.00
N SER A 309 7.98 18.14 -0.40
CA SER A 309 8.44 19.36 0.28
C SER A 309 7.38 20.47 0.38
N HIS A 310 6.42 20.47 -0.53
CA HIS A 310 5.30 21.44 -0.55
C HIS A 310 4.00 20.86 0.03
N LEU A 311 3.95 19.56 0.34
CA LEU A 311 2.76 18.86 0.85
C LEU A 311 2.86 18.56 2.34
N PHE A 312 4.06 18.32 2.85
CA PHE A 312 4.34 18.01 4.24
C PHE A 312 5.13 19.11 4.93
N SER A 313 5.05 19.16 6.25
CA SER A 313 5.92 20.03 7.04
C SER A 313 7.38 19.54 6.98
N GLU A 314 8.35 20.45 7.13
CA GLU A 314 9.77 20.09 7.21
C GLU A 314 10.05 19.06 8.32
N ARG A 315 9.36 19.18 9.46
CA ARG A 315 9.49 18.25 10.59
C ARG A 315 9.05 16.85 10.21
N ARG A 316 7.92 16.72 9.50
CA ARG A 316 7.44 15.42 9.01
C ARG A 316 8.42 14.82 8.01
N ILE A 317 8.91 15.60 7.07
CA ILE A 317 9.90 15.14 6.09
C ILE A 317 11.16 14.61 6.77
N ARG A 318 11.72 15.37 7.72
CA ARG A 318 12.89 14.93 8.49
C ARG A 318 12.60 13.64 9.26
N LEU A 319 11.46 13.56 9.95
CA LEU A 319 11.08 12.36 10.71
C LEU A 319 10.95 11.14 9.81
N ILE A 320 10.35 11.29 8.62
CA ILE A 320 10.22 10.22 7.63
C ILE A 320 11.60 9.76 7.14
N LYS A 321 12.47 10.69 6.76
CA LYS A 321 13.83 10.37 6.28
C LYS A 321 14.65 9.68 7.38
N ASP A 322 14.67 10.23 8.59
CA ASP A 322 15.38 9.65 9.74
C ASP A 322 14.87 8.23 10.05
N CYS A 323 13.56 7.99 9.89
CA CYS A 323 12.97 6.67 10.09
C CYS A 323 13.39 5.68 8.99
N LEU A 324 13.37 6.09 7.72
CA LEU A 324 13.82 5.26 6.60
C LEU A 324 15.29 4.90 6.74
N GLU A 325 16.14 5.86 7.12
CA GLU A 325 17.57 5.64 7.36
C GLU A 325 17.80 4.71 8.56
N TYR A 326 17.07 4.91 9.66
CA TYR A 326 17.15 4.02 10.81
C TYR A 326 16.79 2.58 10.42
N ARG A 327 15.67 2.37 9.69
CA ARG A 327 15.25 1.03 9.25
C ARG A 327 16.22 0.42 8.25
N TYR A 328 16.75 1.22 7.33
CA TYR A 328 17.82 0.84 6.42
C TYR A 328 19.04 0.29 7.19
N ASN A 329 19.52 1.03 8.18
CA ASN A 329 20.67 0.64 8.98
C ASN A 329 20.40 -0.63 9.79
N GLU A 330 19.23 -0.78 10.39
CA GLU A 330 18.86 -1.99 11.14
C GLU A 330 18.75 -3.21 10.22
N ILE A 331 18.16 -3.06 9.03
CA ILE A 331 18.07 -4.15 8.04
C ILE A 331 19.47 -4.55 7.57
N ASN A 332 20.33 -3.60 7.20
CA ASN A 332 21.68 -3.93 6.70
C ASN A 332 22.56 -4.64 7.73
N LYS A 333 22.33 -4.45 9.04
CA LYS A 333 23.00 -5.24 10.09
C LYS A 333 22.63 -6.73 10.05
N LEU A 334 21.48 -7.08 9.48
CA LEU A 334 21.00 -8.46 9.35
C LEU A 334 21.49 -9.14 8.07
N LEU A 335 21.93 -8.36 7.07
CA LEU A 335 22.34 -8.85 5.75
C LEU A 335 23.86 -9.14 5.66
N ILE A 336 24.47 -9.49 6.74
CA ILE A 336 25.91 -9.77 6.85
C ILE A 336 26.23 -11.19 6.34
#